data_1431fef91288753723340dcc7904db6d
#
_entry.id   1431fef91288753723340dcc7904db6d
#
_cell.length_a   1.000
_cell.length_b   1.000
_cell.length_c   1.000
_cell.angle_alpha   90.00
_cell.angle_beta   90.00
_cell.angle_gamma   90.00
#
_symmetry.space_group_name_H-M   'P 1'
#
loop_
_entity.id
_entity.type
_entity.pdbx_description
1 polymer ?
#
loop_
_entity_poly.entity_id
_entity_poly.type
_entity_poly.pdbx_seq_one_letter_code
_entity_poly.pdbx_strand_id
1 'polypeptide(L)'
;YENNGSQSFTKSTIATLGAAYDVKVNDLDEDGDMDVIASGRSGNKMVWYANDGSQSFTENIIDNSIDGPANFDVKDLDGDGDLDLMVAVLDANDVVFYQNDGSENFTKNTIDSNLPAARDVIIADIDSDGDFDAVATSSNNSGNDLVWYSNDGSGNFTSNVIGNNINFTNYLQVADIDGDNDQDILVTQFNARDLTWYANDGLQNFTSSTIENNLNGIAEVKVADVDGDGDLDAVATGRNADDVVFYTNSDSGYVLDILLSGTPDGTQTLTVSPTSNSIFDVAGNAASTS
;
A
#
# COMPACT_ATOMS: atom_id res chain seq x y z
N TYR A 1 -0.52 21.76 9.77
CA TYR A 1 -0.24 23.08 9.17
C TYR A 1 -1.38 23.47 8.25
N GLU A 2 -2.04 24.57 8.53
CA GLU A 2 -3.08 25.11 7.66
C GLU A 2 -2.47 25.83 6.45
N ASN A 3 -2.94 25.48 5.24
CA ASN A 3 -2.58 26.16 4.00
C ASN A 3 -3.60 27.28 3.71
N ASN A 4 -3.18 28.53 3.72
CA ASN A 4 -4.04 29.68 3.43
C ASN A 4 -4.24 29.95 1.94
N GLY A 5 -3.88 29.01 1.06
CA GLY A 5 -3.95 29.18 -0.40
C GLY A 5 -2.86 30.07 -1.00
N SER A 6 -1.97 30.62 -0.18
CA SER A 6 -0.86 31.48 -0.61
C SER A 6 0.51 30.83 -0.37
N GLN A 7 0.56 29.49 -0.32
CA GLN A 7 1.76 28.68 -0.02
C GLN A 7 2.35 28.95 1.38
N SER A 8 1.52 29.42 2.31
CA SER A 8 1.88 29.65 3.70
C SER A 8 1.13 28.71 4.62
N PHE A 9 1.86 28.06 5.53
CA PHE A 9 1.30 27.09 6.48
C PHE A 9 1.43 27.62 7.91
N THR A 10 0.33 27.55 8.66
CA THR A 10 0.33 27.83 10.10
C THR A 10 0.36 26.50 10.86
N LYS A 11 1.32 26.36 11.79
CA LYS A 11 1.43 25.16 12.63
C LYS A 11 0.47 25.25 13.82
N SER A 12 -0.36 24.23 13.98
CA SER A 12 -1.11 23.94 15.21
C SER A 12 -0.74 22.55 15.72
N THR A 13 -0.70 22.38 17.03
CA THR A 13 -0.47 21.06 17.66
C THR A 13 -1.80 20.54 18.14
N ILE A 14 -2.26 19.41 17.58
CA ILE A 14 -3.50 18.75 17.98
C ILE A 14 -3.32 18.11 19.35
N ALA A 15 -2.27 17.30 19.51
CA ALA A 15 -1.98 16.57 20.75
C ALA A 15 -0.50 16.22 20.89
N THR A 16 -0.14 15.64 22.05
CA THR A 16 1.16 15.02 22.28
C THR A 16 0.94 13.54 22.53
N LEU A 17 1.41 12.71 21.61
CA LEU A 17 1.31 11.25 21.68
C LEU A 17 2.70 10.66 21.92
N GLY A 18 2.82 9.69 22.82
CA GLY A 18 4.11 9.05 23.16
C GLY A 18 4.68 8.29 21.97
N ALA A 19 5.78 8.81 21.39
CA ALA A 19 6.35 8.30 20.13
C ALA A 19 5.28 8.08 19.05
N ALA A 20 4.62 9.19 18.65
CA ALA A 20 3.71 9.17 17.49
C ALA A 20 4.42 8.51 16.31
N TYR A 21 3.81 7.47 15.73
CA TYR A 21 4.46 6.62 14.74
C TYR A 21 3.85 6.78 13.36
N ASP A 22 2.54 6.58 13.24
CA ASP A 22 1.80 6.75 11.98
C ASP A 22 0.57 7.63 12.18
N VAL A 23 0.05 8.22 11.10
CA VAL A 23 -1.10 9.09 11.08
C VAL A 23 -1.88 8.92 9.78
N LYS A 24 -3.21 8.80 9.92
CA LYS A 24 -4.16 8.82 8.79
C LYS A 24 -5.20 9.92 9.02
N VAL A 25 -5.84 10.32 7.93
CA VAL A 25 -6.91 11.34 7.93
C VAL A 25 -8.10 10.77 7.18
N ASN A 26 -9.19 10.56 7.90
CA ASN A 26 -10.46 10.04 7.38
C ASN A 26 -11.62 10.69 8.16
N ASP A 27 -12.80 10.73 7.58
CA ASP A 27 -14.05 11.03 8.27
C ASP A 27 -14.50 9.75 8.98
N LEU A 28 -14.15 9.61 10.27
CA LEU A 28 -14.28 8.33 11.00
C LEU A 28 -15.64 8.19 11.68
N ASP A 29 -16.30 9.29 12.00
CA ASP A 29 -17.62 9.35 12.61
C ASP A 29 -18.73 9.78 11.64
N GLU A 30 -18.38 9.94 10.36
CA GLU A 30 -19.28 10.29 9.25
C GLU A 30 -20.03 11.61 9.44
N ASP A 31 -19.45 12.55 10.18
CA ASP A 31 -20.03 13.89 10.40
C ASP A 31 -19.74 14.87 9.23
N GLY A 32 -18.87 14.49 8.28
CA GLY A 32 -18.48 15.24 7.09
C GLY A 32 -17.18 16.03 7.26
N ASP A 33 -16.56 15.99 8.42
CA ASP A 33 -15.29 16.64 8.72
C ASP A 33 -14.17 15.60 8.83
N MET A 34 -12.98 15.92 8.32
CA MET A 34 -11.85 14.97 8.35
C MET A 34 -11.22 14.90 9.74
N ASP A 35 -11.17 13.71 10.31
CA ASP A 35 -10.54 13.39 11.58
C ASP A 35 -9.08 12.98 11.43
N VAL A 36 -8.37 12.90 12.56
CA VAL A 36 -7.00 12.45 12.61
C VAL A 36 -6.88 11.19 13.45
N ILE A 37 -6.47 10.09 12.83
CA ILE A 37 -6.21 8.81 13.52
C ILE A 37 -4.69 8.69 13.69
N ALA A 38 -4.22 8.25 14.85
CA ALA A 38 -2.79 8.15 15.12
C ALA A 38 -2.42 6.97 16.01
N SER A 39 -1.25 6.37 15.71
CA SER A 39 -0.61 5.37 16.54
C SER A 39 0.49 6.01 17.41
N GLY A 40 0.54 5.61 18.69
CA GLY A 40 1.55 6.05 19.65
C GLY A 40 2.32 4.87 20.21
N ARG A 41 3.46 4.51 19.59
CA ARG A 41 4.20 3.29 19.90
C ARG A 41 4.61 3.19 21.38
N SER A 42 5.35 4.18 21.89
CA SER A 42 5.79 4.18 23.30
C SER A 42 4.67 4.52 24.29
N GLY A 43 3.54 5.04 23.79
CA GLY A 43 2.36 5.31 24.57
C GLY A 43 1.41 4.12 24.66
N ASN A 44 1.68 3.06 23.89
CA ASN A 44 0.81 1.89 23.77
C ASN A 44 -0.64 2.28 23.47
N LYS A 45 -0.82 3.19 22.51
CA LYS A 45 -2.11 3.80 22.20
C LYS A 45 -2.43 3.79 20.71
N MET A 46 -3.69 3.46 20.39
CA MET A 46 -4.39 3.89 19.19
C MET A 46 -5.43 4.93 19.59
N VAL A 47 -5.43 6.07 18.92
CA VAL A 47 -6.34 7.18 19.19
C VAL A 47 -6.85 7.79 17.90
N TRP A 48 -8.02 8.41 17.98
CA TRP A 48 -8.46 9.34 16.96
C TRP A 48 -8.89 10.67 17.59
N TYR A 49 -8.82 11.71 16.81
CA TYR A 49 -9.13 13.07 17.20
C TYR A 49 -10.27 13.56 16.32
N ALA A 50 -11.50 13.56 16.88
CA ALA A 50 -12.68 14.04 16.20
C ALA A 50 -12.55 15.54 15.94
N ASN A 51 -12.74 15.95 14.70
CA ASN A 51 -12.72 17.32 14.26
C ASN A 51 -14.15 17.89 14.25
N ASP A 52 -14.36 19.06 14.80
CA ASP A 52 -15.69 19.71 14.84
C ASP A 52 -15.94 20.66 13.63
N GLY A 53 -15.18 20.50 12.55
CA GLY A 53 -15.25 21.38 11.37
C GLY A 53 -14.68 22.78 11.57
N SER A 54 -14.27 23.09 12.79
CA SER A 54 -13.67 24.40 13.14
C SER A 54 -12.21 24.27 13.58
N GLN A 55 -11.56 23.14 13.22
CA GLN A 55 -10.18 22.79 13.60
C GLN A 55 -10.00 22.60 15.13
N SER A 56 -11.06 22.26 15.83
CA SER A 56 -11.01 21.85 17.23
C SER A 56 -11.10 20.31 17.29
N PHE A 57 -10.15 19.69 17.95
CA PHE A 57 -9.98 18.25 17.98
C PHE A 57 -10.24 17.67 19.36
N THR A 58 -11.11 16.67 19.45
CA THR A 58 -11.41 15.93 20.69
C THR A 58 -10.75 14.56 20.66
N GLU A 59 -9.92 14.23 21.66
CA GLU A 59 -9.27 12.92 21.77
C GLU A 59 -10.29 11.83 22.15
N ASN A 60 -10.34 10.77 21.33
CA ASN A 60 -11.06 9.52 21.56
C ASN A 60 -10.07 8.37 21.55
N ILE A 61 -10.16 7.47 22.50
CA ILE A 61 -9.24 6.34 22.66
C ILE A 61 -9.85 5.11 22.00
N ILE A 62 -9.17 4.56 20.99
CA ILE A 62 -9.52 3.27 20.38
C ILE A 62 -8.99 2.14 21.27
N ASP A 63 -7.69 2.16 21.61
CA ASP A 63 -7.05 1.21 22.52
C ASP A 63 -5.89 1.89 23.26
N ASN A 64 -5.79 1.72 24.56
CA ASN A 64 -4.71 2.24 25.40
C ASN A 64 -3.84 1.14 26.03
N SER A 65 -3.96 -0.08 25.51
CA SER A 65 -3.27 -1.28 26.01
C SER A 65 -2.58 -2.08 24.90
N ILE A 66 -2.58 -1.59 23.66
CA ILE A 66 -1.92 -2.20 22.53
C ILE A 66 -0.39 -2.03 22.64
N ASP A 67 0.37 -3.11 22.62
CA ASP A 67 1.81 -3.09 22.89
C ASP A 67 2.65 -2.72 21.65
N GLY A 68 2.99 -1.45 21.52
CA GLY A 68 3.82 -0.94 20.44
C GLY A 68 3.17 -0.91 19.06
N PRO A 69 2.02 -0.24 18.88
CA PRO A 69 1.42 -0.07 17.56
C PRO A 69 2.37 0.68 16.62
N ALA A 70 2.48 0.20 15.39
CA ALA A 70 3.29 0.78 14.33
C ALA A 70 2.40 1.41 13.25
N ASN A 71 2.58 1.01 11.99
CA ASN A 71 1.74 1.50 10.90
C ASN A 71 0.36 0.84 10.94
N PHE A 72 -0.62 1.54 10.39
CA PHE A 72 -1.98 1.07 10.28
C PHE A 72 -2.62 1.60 9.01
N ASP A 73 -3.72 0.98 8.60
CA ASP A 73 -4.56 1.46 7.51
C ASP A 73 -6.04 1.45 7.88
N VAL A 74 -6.86 2.20 7.14
CA VAL A 74 -8.27 2.48 7.47
C VAL A 74 -9.15 2.24 6.26
N LYS A 75 -10.08 1.30 6.36
CA LYS A 75 -11.09 0.94 5.34
C LYS A 75 -12.28 0.27 6.02
N ASP A 76 -13.41 0.21 5.35
CA ASP A 76 -14.52 -0.68 5.68
C ASP A 76 -14.11 -2.13 5.33
N LEU A 77 -13.84 -2.95 6.35
CA LEU A 77 -13.29 -4.30 6.20
C LEU A 77 -14.33 -5.41 6.37
N ASP A 78 -15.50 -5.11 6.91
CA ASP A 78 -16.57 -6.09 7.08
C ASP A 78 -17.85 -5.77 6.29
N GLY A 79 -17.80 -4.71 5.48
CA GLY A 79 -18.84 -4.36 4.53
C GLY A 79 -20.08 -3.73 5.15
N ASP A 80 -19.98 -3.21 6.39
CA ASP A 80 -21.10 -2.59 7.09
C ASP A 80 -21.23 -1.08 6.80
N GLY A 81 -20.22 -0.49 6.16
CA GLY A 81 -20.17 0.91 5.73
C GLY A 81 -19.32 1.79 6.63
N ASP A 82 -18.99 1.34 7.83
CA ASP A 82 -18.20 2.09 8.79
C ASP A 82 -16.70 1.86 8.60
N LEU A 83 -15.85 2.84 8.91
CA LEU A 83 -14.42 2.69 8.72
C LEU A 83 -13.77 1.95 9.89
N ASP A 84 -13.09 0.87 9.56
CA ASP A 84 -12.32 0.00 10.45
C ASP A 84 -10.82 0.30 10.39
N LEU A 85 -10.04 -0.30 11.31
CA LEU A 85 -8.59 -0.18 11.32
C LEU A 85 -7.92 -1.56 11.25
N MET A 86 -6.90 -1.68 10.40
CA MET A 86 -5.93 -2.76 10.45
C MET A 86 -4.60 -2.23 10.97
N VAL A 87 -4.04 -2.83 12.02
CA VAL A 87 -2.87 -2.30 12.74
C VAL A 87 -1.76 -3.35 12.82
N ALA A 88 -0.55 -2.99 12.37
CA ALA A 88 0.66 -3.75 12.65
C ALA A 88 1.18 -3.39 14.05
N VAL A 89 1.39 -4.41 14.91
CA VAL A 89 1.75 -4.24 16.32
C VAL A 89 3.14 -4.77 16.55
N LEU A 90 4.12 -3.87 16.51
CA LEU A 90 5.53 -4.19 16.40
C LEU A 90 6.06 -4.94 17.64
N ASP A 91 5.72 -4.47 18.83
CA ASP A 91 6.31 -4.99 20.08
C ASP A 91 5.55 -6.25 20.56
N ALA A 92 4.26 -6.39 20.24
CA ALA A 92 3.48 -7.61 20.50
C ALA A 92 3.68 -8.71 19.45
N ASN A 93 4.16 -8.41 18.25
CA ASN A 93 4.23 -9.32 17.09
C ASN A 93 2.85 -9.70 16.53
N ASP A 94 1.89 -8.80 16.60
CA ASP A 94 0.52 -9.05 16.22
C ASP A 94 0.13 -8.25 14.97
N VAL A 95 -0.87 -8.75 14.24
CA VAL A 95 -1.71 -7.95 13.33
C VAL A 95 -3.11 -7.92 13.91
N VAL A 96 -3.65 -6.72 14.07
CA VAL A 96 -4.90 -6.49 14.79
C VAL A 96 -5.90 -5.76 13.92
N PHE A 97 -7.11 -6.29 13.85
CA PHE A 97 -8.27 -5.66 13.27
C PHE A 97 -9.14 -5.02 14.37
N TYR A 98 -9.41 -3.73 14.24
CA TYR A 98 -10.38 -3.02 15.08
C TYR A 98 -11.62 -2.76 14.25
N GLN A 99 -12.68 -3.53 14.53
CA GLN A 99 -14.00 -3.36 13.93
C GLN A 99 -14.71 -2.19 14.60
N ASN A 100 -15.16 -1.22 13.82
CA ASN A 100 -16.03 -0.13 14.23
C ASN A 100 -17.51 -0.60 14.14
N ASP A 101 -18.38 -0.16 15.02
CA ASP A 101 -19.81 -0.48 15.01
C ASP A 101 -20.69 0.69 14.55
N GLY A 102 -20.09 1.71 13.90
CA GLY A 102 -20.76 2.93 13.48
C GLY A 102 -21.22 3.86 14.61
N SER A 103 -20.82 3.56 15.82
CA SER A 103 -21.06 4.38 17.01
C SER A 103 -19.78 4.65 17.79
N GLU A 104 -18.65 4.66 17.07
CA GLU A 104 -17.31 4.93 17.59
C GLU A 104 -16.82 3.90 18.62
N ASN A 105 -17.45 2.70 18.69
CA ASN A 105 -16.97 1.62 19.54
C ASN A 105 -16.16 0.62 18.70
N PHE A 106 -14.91 0.43 19.09
CA PHE A 106 -13.99 -0.46 18.39
C PHE A 106 -13.85 -1.80 19.11
N THR A 107 -14.13 -2.88 18.38
CA THR A 107 -13.91 -4.25 18.85
C THR A 107 -12.57 -4.75 18.33
N LYS A 108 -11.65 -5.10 19.25
CA LYS A 108 -10.33 -5.62 18.94
C LYS A 108 -10.36 -7.10 18.57
N ASN A 109 -9.87 -7.44 17.39
CA ASN A 109 -9.69 -8.82 16.92
C ASN A 109 -8.23 -9.01 16.49
N THR A 110 -7.48 -9.90 17.16
CA THR A 110 -6.12 -10.26 16.72
C THR A 110 -6.25 -11.29 15.62
N ILE A 111 -5.87 -10.92 14.38
CA ILE A 111 -5.94 -11.81 13.21
C ILE A 111 -4.67 -12.66 13.06
N ASP A 112 -3.53 -12.16 13.53
CA ASP A 112 -2.29 -12.91 13.63
C ASP A 112 -1.56 -12.50 14.91
N SER A 113 -1.13 -13.48 15.72
CA SER A 113 -0.37 -13.28 16.96
C SER A 113 1.08 -13.78 16.85
N ASN A 114 1.57 -13.95 15.63
CA ASN A 114 2.89 -14.54 15.37
C ASN A 114 3.54 -13.98 14.10
N LEU A 115 3.29 -12.70 13.77
CA LEU A 115 4.05 -11.97 12.75
C LEU A 115 5.17 -11.16 13.45
N PRO A 116 6.42 -11.68 13.54
CA PRO A 116 7.44 -11.13 14.39
C PRO A 116 7.82 -9.71 14.02
N ALA A 117 7.69 -8.78 14.96
CA ALA A 117 7.93 -7.36 14.72
C ALA A 117 7.12 -6.81 13.54
N ALA A 118 5.82 -7.09 13.52
CA ALA A 118 4.87 -6.58 12.52
C ALA A 118 5.03 -5.05 12.41
N ARG A 119 5.27 -4.55 11.19
CA ARG A 119 5.73 -3.18 11.03
C ARG A 119 4.84 -2.31 10.17
N ASP A 120 4.50 -2.81 9.00
CA ASP A 120 3.66 -2.10 8.05
C ASP A 120 2.47 -2.95 7.65
N VAL A 121 1.36 -2.31 7.37
CA VAL A 121 0.14 -2.96 6.87
C VAL A 121 -0.58 -2.01 5.92
N ILE A 122 -1.04 -2.56 4.81
CA ILE A 122 -1.88 -1.86 3.82
C ILE A 122 -3.11 -2.71 3.53
N ILE A 123 -4.24 -2.04 3.34
CA ILE A 123 -5.52 -2.63 2.98
C ILE A 123 -5.74 -2.45 1.48
N ALA A 124 -5.97 -3.55 0.76
CA ALA A 124 -6.29 -3.57 -0.67
C ALA A 124 -7.05 -4.86 -1.02
N ASP A 125 -7.84 -4.84 -2.09
CA ASP A 125 -8.45 -6.03 -2.68
C ASP A 125 -7.39 -6.77 -3.51
N ILE A 126 -6.76 -7.81 -2.93
CA ILE A 126 -5.60 -8.51 -3.50
C ILE A 126 -6.01 -9.61 -4.47
N ASP A 127 -7.17 -10.25 -4.25
CA ASP A 127 -7.64 -11.36 -5.07
C ASP A 127 -8.82 -10.98 -5.98
N SER A 128 -9.15 -9.68 -6.01
CA SER A 128 -10.17 -9.10 -6.89
C SER A 128 -11.56 -9.70 -6.69
N ASP A 129 -11.87 -10.12 -5.45
CA ASP A 129 -13.18 -10.65 -5.09
C ASP A 129 -14.18 -9.55 -4.67
N GLY A 130 -13.70 -8.33 -4.47
CA GLY A 130 -14.45 -7.13 -4.12
C GLY A 130 -14.42 -6.78 -2.63
N ASP A 131 -13.84 -7.63 -1.80
CA ASP A 131 -13.65 -7.41 -0.37
C ASP A 131 -12.22 -6.89 -0.10
N PHE A 132 -12.06 -6.03 0.89
CA PHE A 132 -10.73 -5.53 1.21
C PHE A 132 -9.95 -6.51 2.09
N ASP A 133 -8.76 -6.86 1.64
CA ASP A 133 -7.77 -7.69 2.32
C ASP A 133 -6.74 -6.84 3.06
N ALA A 134 -5.82 -7.49 3.78
CA ALA A 134 -4.66 -6.84 4.36
C ALA A 134 -3.34 -7.51 3.95
N VAL A 135 -2.31 -6.70 3.67
CA VAL A 135 -0.94 -7.19 3.47
C VAL A 135 -0.06 -6.58 4.55
N ALA A 136 0.68 -7.41 5.29
CA ALA A 136 1.56 -6.94 6.35
C ALA A 136 3.00 -7.44 6.20
N THR A 137 3.94 -6.64 6.71
CA THR A 137 5.37 -6.95 6.75
C THR A 137 5.87 -7.18 8.16
N SER A 138 6.90 -8.04 8.24
CA SER A 138 7.68 -8.31 9.45
C SER A 138 9.08 -7.70 9.35
N SER A 139 9.50 -6.91 10.32
CA SER A 139 10.86 -6.38 10.37
C SER A 139 11.85 -7.29 11.11
N ASN A 140 11.59 -8.58 11.18
CA ASN A 140 12.45 -9.58 11.76
C ASN A 140 12.95 -10.55 10.66
N ASN A 141 14.15 -11.14 10.83
CA ASN A 141 14.74 -12.06 9.85
C ASN A 141 14.40 -13.54 10.13
N SER A 142 13.27 -13.82 10.75
CA SER A 142 12.96 -15.18 11.20
C SER A 142 11.53 -15.60 10.90
N GLY A 143 11.23 -15.97 9.67
CA GLY A 143 9.97 -16.62 9.38
C GLY A 143 9.16 -15.96 8.24
N ASN A 144 7.87 -15.81 8.46
CA ASN A 144 6.95 -15.20 7.51
C ASN A 144 7.14 -13.68 7.55
N ASP A 145 7.68 -13.10 6.48
CA ASP A 145 8.08 -11.70 6.49
C ASP A 145 7.16 -10.81 5.64
N LEU A 146 6.42 -11.42 4.72
CA LEU A 146 5.37 -10.79 3.93
C LEU A 146 4.16 -11.72 3.90
N VAL A 147 3.06 -11.26 4.46
CA VAL A 147 1.83 -12.05 4.62
C VAL A 147 0.64 -11.28 4.10
N TRP A 148 -0.18 -11.96 3.30
CA TRP A 148 -1.48 -11.52 2.89
C TRP A 148 -2.55 -12.21 3.74
N TYR A 149 -3.50 -11.45 4.23
CA TYR A 149 -4.66 -11.91 5.00
C TYR A 149 -5.90 -11.70 4.15
N SER A 150 -6.35 -12.77 3.46
CA SER A 150 -7.57 -12.70 2.67
C SER A 150 -8.79 -12.61 3.57
N ASN A 151 -9.69 -11.69 3.24
CA ASN A 151 -10.93 -11.42 3.93
C ASN A 151 -12.09 -12.13 3.22
N ASP A 152 -13.12 -12.50 3.93
CA ASP A 152 -14.35 -13.08 3.37
C ASP A 152 -15.52 -12.08 3.29
N GLY A 153 -15.21 -10.78 3.36
CA GLY A 153 -16.18 -9.67 3.34
C GLY A 153 -16.98 -9.52 4.64
N SER A 154 -16.63 -10.25 5.70
CA SER A 154 -17.29 -10.20 7.00
C SER A 154 -16.28 -10.04 8.15
N GLY A 155 -15.07 -9.56 7.84
CA GLY A 155 -14.00 -9.38 8.82
C GLY A 155 -13.36 -10.69 9.30
N ASN A 156 -13.51 -11.82 8.57
CA ASN A 156 -12.80 -13.05 8.87
C ASN A 156 -11.60 -13.21 7.93
N PHE A 157 -10.41 -13.27 8.49
CA PHE A 157 -9.16 -13.27 7.76
C PHE A 157 -8.47 -14.63 7.72
N THR A 158 -7.93 -15.00 6.55
CA THR A 158 -7.10 -16.19 6.33
C THR A 158 -5.69 -15.79 5.94
N SER A 159 -4.69 -16.25 6.69
CA SER A 159 -3.28 -15.93 6.49
C SER A 159 -2.67 -16.72 5.33
N ASN A 160 -2.06 -16.02 4.37
CA ASN A 160 -1.36 -16.55 3.21
C ASN A 160 0.07 -15.96 3.16
N VAL A 161 1.09 -16.80 3.21
CA VAL A 161 2.47 -16.34 3.19
C VAL A 161 2.93 -16.11 1.76
N ILE A 162 3.27 -14.85 1.42
CA ILE A 162 3.82 -14.48 0.11
C ILE A 162 5.34 -14.65 0.11
N GLY A 163 6.02 -14.20 1.16
CA GLY A 163 7.47 -14.23 1.24
C GLY A 163 8.01 -14.63 2.60
N ASN A 164 9.01 -15.53 2.57
CA ASN A 164 9.72 -16.03 3.75
C ASN A 164 11.18 -15.65 3.73
N ASN A 165 11.76 -15.39 4.91
CA ASN A 165 13.18 -15.05 5.07
C ASN A 165 13.60 -13.84 4.24
N ILE A 166 12.71 -12.87 4.11
CA ILE A 166 12.97 -11.58 3.51
C ILE A 166 13.68 -10.71 4.55
N ASN A 167 14.83 -10.16 4.17
CA ASN A 167 15.76 -9.60 5.12
C ASN A 167 15.35 -8.20 5.64
N PHE A 168 14.58 -8.15 6.72
CA PHE A 168 14.16 -6.93 7.40
C PHE A 168 13.27 -6.02 6.53
N THR A 169 12.04 -6.46 6.29
CA THR A 169 11.05 -5.67 5.56
C THR A 169 10.58 -4.48 6.38
N ASN A 170 10.55 -3.29 5.77
CA ASN A 170 10.18 -2.06 6.46
C ASN A 170 8.81 -1.55 6.03
N TYR A 171 8.69 -1.22 4.75
CA TYR A 171 7.51 -0.59 4.18
C TYR A 171 7.09 -1.35 2.93
N LEU A 172 5.81 -1.30 2.67
CA LEU A 172 5.21 -1.87 1.47
C LEU A 172 4.36 -0.84 0.73
N GLN A 173 4.12 -1.11 -0.54
CA GLN A 173 3.10 -0.45 -1.36
C GLN A 173 2.36 -1.51 -2.13
N VAL A 174 1.07 -1.29 -2.31
CA VAL A 174 0.20 -2.13 -3.14
C VAL A 174 -0.32 -1.27 -4.28
N ALA A 175 -0.16 -1.73 -5.50
CA ALA A 175 -0.65 -1.10 -6.73
C ALA A 175 -0.54 -2.09 -7.89
N ASP A 176 -1.31 -1.89 -8.95
CA ASP A 176 -1.15 -2.55 -10.24
C ASP A 176 0.09 -1.94 -10.95
N ILE A 177 1.24 -2.59 -10.84
CA ILE A 177 2.53 -2.07 -11.30
C ILE A 177 2.78 -2.36 -12.78
N ASP A 178 2.29 -3.51 -13.28
CA ASP A 178 2.49 -3.93 -14.67
C ASP A 178 1.26 -3.74 -15.56
N GLY A 179 0.18 -3.15 -15.02
CA GLY A 179 -0.99 -2.76 -15.78
C GLY A 179 -1.90 -3.93 -16.17
N ASP A 180 -1.80 -5.06 -15.48
CA ASP A 180 -2.62 -6.25 -15.76
C ASP A 180 -3.95 -6.28 -15.00
N ASN A 181 -4.20 -5.28 -14.16
CA ASN A 181 -5.34 -5.03 -13.26
C ASN A 181 -5.35 -5.89 -11.99
N ASP A 182 -4.28 -6.58 -11.67
CA ASP A 182 -4.10 -7.28 -10.41
C ASP A 182 -3.24 -6.45 -9.45
N GLN A 183 -3.48 -6.52 -8.17
CA GLN A 183 -2.72 -5.74 -7.20
C GLN A 183 -1.39 -6.41 -6.89
N ASP A 184 -0.30 -5.73 -7.20
CA ASP A 184 1.07 -6.13 -6.91
C ASP A 184 1.57 -5.55 -5.59
N ILE A 185 2.72 -6.06 -5.13
CA ILE A 185 3.32 -5.60 -3.87
C ILE A 185 4.78 -5.20 -4.09
N LEU A 186 5.13 -3.97 -3.70
CA LEU A 186 6.51 -3.51 -3.57
C LEU A 186 6.93 -3.55 -2.10
N VAL A 187 8.10 -4.09 -1.82
CA VAL A 187 8.64 -4.22 -0.45
C VAL A 187 10.05 -3.68 -0.35
N THR A 188 10.29 -2.80 0.63
CA THR A 188 11.64 -2.34 0.96
C THR A 188 12.29 -3.26 2.00
N GLN A 189 13.54 -3.66 1.75
CA GLN A 189 14.33 -4.54 2.62
C GLN A 189 15.56 -3.79 3.15
N PHE A 190 15.45 -3.21 4.33
CA PHE A 190 16.43 -2.27 4.88
C PHE A 190 17.85 -2.86 5.01
N ASN A 191 17.98 -4.08 5.51
CA ASN A 191 19.28 -4.73 5.71
C ASN A 191 19.85 -5.34 4.44
N ALA A 192 19.00 -5.86 3.56
CA ALA A 192 19.40 -6.36 2.25
C ALA A 192 19.74 -5.21 1.29
N ARG A 193 19.14 -4.03 1.49
CA ARG A 193 19.22 -2.84 0.64
C ARG A 193 18.45 -2.99 -0.67
N ASP A 194 17.45 -3.87 -0.64
CA ASP A 194 16.70 -4.26 -1.83
C ASP A 194 15.34 -3.56 -1.87
N LEU A 195 14.91 -3.23 -3.08
CA LEU A 195 13.52 -3.01 -3.44
C LEU A 195 13.07 -4.21 -4.27
N THR A 196 12.08 -4.92 -3.77
CA THR A 196 11.56 -6.12 -4.43
C THR A 196 10.10 -5.91 -4.81
N TRP A 197 9.78 -6.26 -6.03
CA TRP A 197 8.43 -6.33 -6.57
C TRP A 197 7.96 -7.78 -6.56
N TYR A 198 6.75 -7.99 -6.09
CA TYR A 198 6.01 -9.25 -6.12
C TYR A 198 4.84 -9.07 -7.07
N ALA A 199 5.00 -9.51 -8.31
CA ALA A 199 3.92 -9.51 -9.31
C ALA A 199 2.88 -10.57 -8.96
N ASN A 200 1.61 -10.16 -8.91
CA ASN A 200 0.45 -11.03 -8.76
C ASN A 200 -0.03 -11.45 -10.16
N ASP A 201 -0.41 -12.69 -10.35
CA ASP A 201 -0.92 -13.20 -11.64
C ASP A 201 -2.46 -13.29 -11.70
N GLY A 202 -3.16 -12.62 -10.78
CA GLY A 202 -4.62 -12.68 -10.62
C GLY A 202 -5.17 -14.02 -10.15
N LEU A 203 -4.29 -14.98 -9.92
CA LEU A 203 -4.61 -16.29 -9.34
C LEU A 203 -3.94 -16.47 -7.97
N GLN A 204 -3.52 -15.35 -7.37
CA GLN A 204 -2.88 -15.27 -6.06
C GLN A 204 -1.49 -15.97 -6.02
N ASN A 205 -0.83 -16.11 -7.18
CA ASN A 205 0.57 -16.54 -7.23
C ASN A 205 1.46 -15.31 -7.39
N PHE A 206 2.39 -15.13 -6.47
CA PHE A 206 3.30 -14.01 -6.49
C PHE A 206 4.67 -14.41 -7.02
N THR A 207 5.16 -13.68 -8.03
CA THR A 207 6.51 -13.85 -8.58
C THR A 207 7.38 -12.67 -8.18
N SER A 208 8.47 -12.91 -7.46
CA SER A 208 9.34 -11.84 -6.98
C SER A 208 10.42 -11.45 -8.00
N SER A 209 10.63 -10.15 -8.15
CA SER A 209 11.69 -9.54 -8.95
C SER A 209 12.38 -8.43 -8.16
N THR A 210 13.72 -8.39 -8.19
CA THR A 210 14.48 -7.33 -7.51
C THR A 210 14.64 -6.13 -8.45
N ILE A 211 14.10 -4.98 -8.05
CA ILE A 211 14.26 -3.71 -8.77
C ILE A 211 15.61 -3.07 -8.43
N GLU A 212 15.98 -3.07 -7.15
CA GLU A 212 17.21 -2.49 -6.62
C GLU A 212 17.84 -3.44 -5.61
N ASN A 213 19.16 -3.53 -5.56
CA ASN A 213 19.89 -4.42 -4.65
C ASN A 213 21.05 -3.76 -3.91
N ASN A 214 21.15 -2.43 -3.92
CA ASN A 214 22.28 -1.73 -3.28
C ASN A 214 21.93 -0.35 -2.70
N LEU A 215 20.66 0.00 -2.56
CA LEU A 215 20.27 1.26 -1.93
C LEU A 215 20.41 1.18 -0.40
N ASN A 216 21.49 1.77 0.12
CA ASN A 216 21.83 1.63 1.53
C ASN A 216 20.80 2.28 2.45
N GLY A 217 20.18 1.43 3.30
CA GLY A 217 19.15 1.86 4.23
C GLY A 217 17.86 2.26 3.56
N ILE A 218 17.48 1.53 2.49
CA ILE A 218 16.18 1.74 1.85
C ILE A 218 15.08 1.73 2.90
N ALA A 219 14.25 2.76 2.88
CA ALA A 219 13.23 2.97 3.89
C ALA A 219 11.84 2.97 3.24
N GLU A 220 11.35 4.08 2.79
CA GLU A 220 10.02 4.20 2.22
C GLU A 220 10.06 4.08 0.70
N VAL A 221 9.00 3.52 0.11
CA VAL A 221 8.73 3.50 -1.32
C VAL A 221 7.34 4.08 -1.59
N LYS A 222 7.19 4.80 -2.68
CA LYS A 222 5.91 5.28 -3.21
C LYS A 222 5.86 5.02 -4.70
N VAL A 223 4.64 4.82 -5.21
CA VAL A 223 4.39 4.60 -6.63
C VAL A 223 3.52 5.72 -7.20
N ALA A 224 3.84 6.15 -8.40
CA ALA A 224 3.07 7.12 -9.19
C ALA A 224 3.61 7.10 -10.62
N ASP A 225 2.81 7.50 -11.60
CA ASP A 225 3.28 7.87 -12.93
C ASP A 225 4.03 9.22 -12.82
N VAL A 226 5.35 9.16 -12.68
CA VAL A 226 6.20 10.34 -12.41
C VAL A 226 6.70 10.98 -13.70
N ASP A 227 6.95 10.20 -14.75
CA ASP A 227 7.44 10.71 -16.02
C ASP A 227 6.31 10.97 -17.05
N GLY A 228 5.08 10.55 -16.76
CA GLY A 228 3.89 10.85 -17.55
C GLY A 228 3.69 9.92 -18.74
N ASP A 229 4.28 8.72 -18.70
CA ASP A 229 4.16 7.73 -19.77
C ASP A 229 2.95 6.80 -19.61
N GLY A 230 2.31 6.81 -18.45
CA GLY A 230 1.10 6.06 -18.11
C GLY A 230 1.35 4.84 -17.23
N ASP A 231 2.60 4.46 -17.02
CA ASP A 231 3.00 3.35 -16.17
C ASP A 231 3.32 3.82 -14.74
N LEU A 232 3.12 2.98 -13.74
CA LEU A 232 3.46 3.33 -12.37
C LEU A 232 4.95 3.13 -12.10
N ASP A 233 5.63 4.22 -11.79
CA ASP A 233 7.03 4.26 -11.38
C ASP A 233 7.20 4.08 -9.87
N ALA A 234 8.43 3.81 -9.42
CA ALA A 234 8.75 3.76 -8.01
C ALA A 234 9.73 4.86 -7.59
N VAL A 235 9.44 5.52 -6.48
CA VAL A 235 10.36 6.46 -5.83
C VAL A 235 10.68 5.94 -4.43
N ALA A 236 11.96 5.76 -4.13
CA ALA A 236 12.39 5.25 -2.84
C ALA A 236 13.42 6.16 -2.16
N THR A 237 13.50 6.05 -0.83
CA THR A 237 14.51 6.77 -0.05
C THR A 237 15.56 5.82 0.50
N GLY A 238 16.84 6.21 0.37
CA GLY A 238 17.99 5.52 0.96
C GLY A 238 18.51 6.29 2.17
N ARG A 239 17.98 6.00 3.37
CA ARG A 239 18.29 6.73 4.61
C ARG A 239 19.78 6.81 4.95
N ASN A 240 20.54 5.74 4.67
CA ASN A 240 21.98 5.69 4.93
C ASN A 240 22.81 6.05 3.71
N ALA A 241 22.20 6.18 2.54
CA ALA A 241 22.82 6.65 1.31
C ALA A 241 22.68 8.17 1.14
N ASP A 242 21.77 8.80 1.92
CA ASP A 242 21.34 10.19 1.77
C ASP A 242 20.72 10.47 0.38
N ASP A 243 20.11 9.43 -0.24
CA ASP A 243 19.56 9.47 -1.59
C ASP A 243 18.03 9.44 -1.59
N VAL A 244 17.44 10.08 -2.59
CA VAL A 244 16.09 9.84 -3.10
C VAL A 244 16.25 9.31 -4.52
N VAL A 245 15.75 8.11 -4.79
CA VAL A 245 15.98 7.41 -6.05
C VAL A 245 14.65 7.20 -6.77
N PHE A 246 14.69 7.40 -8.06
CA PHE A 246 13.58 7.20 -8.98
C PHE A 246 13.87 6.01 -9.89
N TYR A 247 12.92 5.09 -9.96
CA TYR A 247 12.97 3.91 -10.83
C TYR A 247 11.84 4.03 -11.84
N THR A 248 12.18 4.30 -13.10
CA THR A 248 11.20 4.29 -14.19
C THR A 248 10.76 2.87 -14.46
N ASN A 249 9.46 2.64 -14.42
CA ASN A 249 8.86 1.49 -15.04
C ASN A 249 8.64 1.89 -16.51
N SER A 250 9.31 1.26 -17.41
CA SER A 250 9.01 1.43 -18.83
C SER A 250 8.39 0.13 -19.28
N ASP A 251 7.10 0.13 -19.51
CA ASP A 251 6.54 -0.96 -20.26
C ASP A 251 7.36 -1.10 -21.55
N SER A 252 7.90 -2.27 -21.80
CA SER A 252 8.49 -2.58 -23.09
C SER A 252 7.43 -2.72 -24.18
N GLY A 253 6.30 -2.06 -23.99
CA GLY A 253 5.26 -1.85 -24.98
C GLY A 253 5.88 -1.12 -26.15
N TYR A 254 6.04 -1.79 -27.25
CA TYR A 254 6.49 -1.18 -28.49
C TYR A 254 5.48 -0.13 -28.91
N VAL A 255 5.74 1.16 -28.67
CA VAL A 255 5.01 2.23 -29.34
C VAL A 255 5.37 2.15 -30.82
N LEU A 256 4.47 1.60 -31.60
CA LEU A 256 4.60 1.62 -33.06
C LEU A 256 4.19 3.00 -33.56
N ASP A 257 5.11 3.93 -33.60
CA ASP A 257 4.96 5.22 -34.26
C ASP A 257 4.81 5.02 -35.78
N ILE A 258 3.56 5.01 -36.25
CA ILE A 258 3.27 4.89 -37.67
C ILE A 258 3.28 6.28 -38.30
N LEU A 259 4.41 6.68 -38.83
CA LEU A 259 4.52 7.85 -39.70
C LEU A 259 3.87 7.54 -41.07
N LEU A 260 2.62 7.94 -41.23
CA LEU A 260 1.98 7.90 -42.55
C LEU A 260 2.52 9.04 -43.42
N SER A 261 3.40 8.73 -44.37
CA SER A 261 3.86 9.69 -45.35
C SER A 261 2.96 9.65 -46.61
N GLY A 262 2.21 10.72 -46.81
CA GLY A 262 1.37 10.93 -47.98
C GLY A 262 -0.05 11.39 -47.65
N THR A 263 -0.77 11.95 -48.66
CA THR A 263 -2.20 12.26 -48.53
C THR A 263 -2.98 10.95 -48.54
N PRO A 264 -3.92 10.71 -47.57
CA PRO A 264 -4.76 9.52 -47.60
C PRO A 264 -5.63 9.50 -48.85
N ASP A 265 -5.49 8.46 -49.63
CA ASP A 265 -6.24 8.26 -50.88
C ASP A 265 -7.35 7.19 -50.80
N GLY A 266 -7.77 6.84 -49.60
CA GLY A 266 -8.74 5.79 -49.34
C GLY A 266 -8.30 4.83 -48.29
N THR A 267 -8.61 3.55 -48.38
CA THR A 267 -8.31 2.53 -47.37
C THR A 267 -6.82 2.19 -47.38
N GLN A 268 -6.10 2.56 -46.32
CA GLN A 268 -4.75 2.11 -46.06
C GLN A 268 -4.79 0.81 -45.25
N THR A 269 -4.08 -0.21 -45.70
CA THR A 269 -3.92 -1.46 -44.93
C THR A 269 -2.57 -1.48 -44.29
N LEU A 270 -2.51 -1.42 -42.96
CA LEU A 270 -1.30 -1.66 -42.19
C LEU A 270 -1.18 -3.15 -41.91
N THR A 271 -0.10 -3.76 -42.36
CA THR A 271 0.22 -5.15 -42.02
C THR A 271 1.36 -5.14 -40.99
N VAL A 272 1.05 -5.55 -39.76
CA VAL A 272 2.04 -5.75 -38.70
C VAL A 272 2.36 -7.23 -38.64
N SER A 273 3.62 -7.59 -38.92
CA SER A 273 4.10 -8.98 -38.87
C SER A 273 5.02 -9.16 -37.65
N PRO A 274 4.50 -9.66 -36.52
CA PRO A 274 5.34 -9.92 -35.35
C PRO A 274 6.30 -11.06 -35.62
N THR A 275 7.55 -10.88 -35.20
CA THR A 275 8.59 -11.93 -35.26
C THR A 275 8.55 -12.89 -34.07
N SER A 276 7.43 -13.45 -33.72
CA SER A 276 7.09 -14.32 -32.58
C SER A 276 6.20 -13.64 -31.56
N ASN A 277 5.16 -14.29 -31.15
CA ASN A 277 4.19 -14.11 -30.04
C ASN A 277 4.34 -12.84 -29.15
N SER A 278 4.68 -11.70 -29.73
CA SER A 278 5.08 -10.49 -29.02
C SER A 278 4.12 -9.31 -29.20
N ILE A 279 2.94 -9.54 -29.76
CA ILE A 279 1.88 -8.51 -29.86
C ILE A 279 0.62 -9.10 -29.24
N PHE A 280 0.21 -8.53 -28.14
CA PHE A 280 -1.01 -8.87 -27.42
C PHE A 280 -1.96 -7.65 -27.46
N ASP A 281 -3.27 -7.88 -27.42
CA ASP A 281 -4.22 -6.81 -27.12
C ASP A 281 -4.25 -6.52 -25.61
N VAL A 282 -4.96 -5.45 -25.22
CA VAL A 282 -5.13 -5.04 -23.82
C VAL A 282 -5.79 -6.14 -22.94
N ALA A 283 -6.37 -7.17 -23.55
CA ALA A 283 -6.94 -8.34 -22.88
C ALA A 283 -5.99 -9.55 -22.85
N GLY A 284 -4.70 -9.38 -23.23
CA GLY A 284 -3.72 -10.46 -23.25
C GLY A 284 -3.85 -11.46 -24.37
N ASN A 285 -4.69 -11.19 -25.40
CA ASN A 285 -4.84 -12.09 -26.54
C ASN A 285 -3.76 -11.83 -27.57
N ALA A 286 -3.00 -12.88 -27.95
CA ALA A 286 -2.00 -12.77 -29.02
C ALA A 286 -2.66 -12.35 -30.34
N ALA A 287 -2.02 -11.41 -31.06
CA ALA A 287 -2.46 -11.03 -32.38
C ALA A 287 -2.47 -12.26 -33.30
N SER A 288 -3.62 -12.50 -33.98
CA SER A 288 -3.71 -13.61 -34.94
C SER A 288 -2.78 -13.36 -36.12
N THR A 289 -1.85 -14.26 -36.37
CA THR A 289 -1.07 -14.27 -37.63
C THR A 289 -1.99 -14.70 -38.75
N SER A 290 -2.33 -13.80 -39.66
CA SER A 290 -2.99 -14.11 -40.92
C SER A 290 -2.01 -14.45 -42.00
#